data_33e7314a14a7f532ca4edfcae330adc3
#
_entry.id   33e7314a14a7f532ca4edfcae330adc3
#
_cell.length_a   1.000
_cell.length_b   1.000
_cell.length_c   1.000
_cell.angle_alpha   90.00
_cell.angle_beta   90.00
_cell.angle_gamma   90.00
#
_symmetry.space_group_name_H-M   'P 1'
#
loop_
_entity.id
_entity.type
_entity.pdbx_description
1 polymer ?
#
loop_
_entity_poly.entity_id
_entity_poly.type
_entity_poly.pdbx_seq_one_letter_code
_entity_poly.pdbx_strand_id
1 'polypeptide(L)'
;MKLLFVAAEGAPFSKTGGLGDVIGALPKSLAKKGHDVRVVLPYYDMVEAKFGDQVEDVLHFETRVGWRSEYVGVKRIYRDGVTFYFIDNQKYFFRGHVYGDFDDGERFAYFQLATLEMMERVDFIPDIIHVHDYHTAMIPFLLKEKYRWIQAYNGIKSVLTIHSLEFQGQFDPGMLWDLFGVGFERYEDGTLRWKDCLNWMKAGILYADRVTTVSPSYGYEIMTAEYGCGLDQILRMESGKLTGIVNGIDTDLYNPETDPLLTYHFSQDDLSGKATSKRALQERVGLSVRDDVPLFGIVSRLTRQKGFDVVVEELHNLLQKDIQIVLLGTGDPGFEQAFAWFGQAYPDKLSANIMFDVQLAQEIYAASDVFLMPSRFEPCGLSQMMAMRYGTLPLVHEVGGLRDTVQAYNVIDGSGTGFSFNNLSGYWLNWAVDQALTVYTHDKNAWYGLQREAMSRDFSWDTASQHYADLYQSL
;
A
#
# COMPACT_ATOMS: atom_id res chain seq x y z
N MET A 1 -3.37 19.42 16.64
CA MET A 1 -2.22 19.76 15.79
C MET A 1 -2.66 20.04 14.37
N LYS A 2 -1.91 20.89 13.67
CA LYS A 2 -2.05 21.09 12.23
C LYS A 2 -1.15 20.12 11.49
N LEU A 3 -1.75 19.25 10.69
CA LEU A 3 -1.04 18.20 9.94
C LEU A 3 -1.19 18.43 8.43
N LEU A 4 -0.08 18.40 7.71
CA LEU A 4 -0.05 18.48 6.25
C LEU A 4 0.53 17.21 5.67
N PHE A 5 -0.29 16.44 4.99
CA PHE A 5 0.11 15.26 4.21
C PHE A 5 0.47 15.68 2.79
N VAL A 6 1.58 15.18 2.29
CA VAL A 6 2.03 15.45 0.91
C VAL A 6 2.33 14.13 0.24
N ALA A 7 1.63 13.82 -0.84
CA ALA A 7 1.76 12.56 -1.53
C ALA A 7 1.53 12.70 -3.03
N ALA A 8 2.06 11.75 -3.79
CA ALA A 8 1.88 11.71 -5.24
C ALA A 8 0.51 11.18 -5.64
N GLU A 9 -0.17 10.45 -4.77
CA GLU A 9 -1.51 9.93 -5.02
C GLU A 9 -2.33 9.84 -3.73
N GLY A 10 -3.65 9.83 -3.86
CA GLY A 10 -4.58 9.66 -2.76
C GLY A 10 -5.99 9.34 -3.24
N ALA A 11 -6.56 8.24 -2.73
CA ALA A 11 -7.96 7.88 -3.04
C ALA A 11 -8.94 8.89 -2.41
N PRO A 12 -10.10 9.16 -3.03
CA PRO A 12 -10.60 8.59 -4.26
C PRO A 12 -10.13 9.32 -5.53
N PHE A 13 -9.27 10.33 -5.38
CA PHE A 13 -8.88 11.24 -6.46
C PHE A 13 -7.93 10.61 -7.47
N SER A 14 -6.90 9.95 -6.96
CA SER A 14 -5.92 9.22 -7.77
C SER A 14 -5.39 8.03 -6.97
N LYS A 15 -5.26 6.88 -7.60
CA LYS A 15 -4.79 5.67 -6.93
C LYS A 15 -4.17 4.72 -7.93
N THR A 16 -2.95 4.27 -7.64
CA THR A 16 -2.27 3.19 -8.36
C THR A 16 -1.89 2.02 -7.43
N GLY A 17 -1.76 2.29 -6.13
CA GLY A 17 -1.33 1.28 -5.15
C GLY A 17 -1.71 1.64 -3.72
N GLY A 18 -1.02 0.99 -2.77
CA GLY A 18 -1.31 1.11 -1.33
C GLY A 18 -1.14 2.51 -0.75
N LEU A 19 -0.26 3.34 -1.35
CA LEU A 19 -0.13 4.74 -0.95
C LEU A 19 -1.45 5.49 -1.10
N GLY A 20 -2.15 5.28 -2.22
CA GLY A 20 -3.47 5.89 -2.46
C GLY A 20 -4.47 5.52 -1.38
N ASP A 21 -4.48 4.26 -0.94
CA ASP A 21 -5.35 3.79 0.15
C ASP A 21 -5.03 4.47 1.49
N VAL A 22 -3.75 4.60 1.82
CA VAL A 22 -3.31 5.25 3.06
C VAL A 22 -3.76 6.72 3.09
N ILE A 23 -3.50 7.46 2.02
CA ILE A 23 -3.89 8.87 1.93
C ILE A 23 -5.41 9.05 1.89
N GLY A 24 -6.14 8.08 1.37
CA GLY A 24 -7.61 8.07 1.40
C GLY A 24 -8.21 7.80 2.79
N ALA A 25 -7.44 7.26 3.73
CA ALA A 25 -7.96 6.77 5.01
C ALA A 25 -7.31 7.41 6.24
N LEU A 26 -5.99 7.48 6.31
CA LEU A 26 -5.28 7.98 7.48
C LEU A 26 -5.62 9.45 7.81
N PRO A 27 -5.61 10.39 6.85
CA PRO A 27 -5.95 11.79 7.14
C PRO A 27 -7.34 11.95 7.75
N LYS A 28 -8.36 11.29 7.20
CA LYS A 28 -9.72 11.39 7.73
C LYS A 28 -9.85 10.78 9.12
N SER A 29 -9.11 9.71 9.40
CA SER A 29 -9.09 9.10 10.73
C SER A 29 -8.45 10.03 11.77
N LEU A 30 -7.37 10.72 11.41
CA LEU A 30 -6.74 11.74 12.25
C LEU A 30 -7.62 12.97 12.44
N ALA A 31 -8.37 13.37 11.43
CA ALA A 31 -9.34 14.47 11.53
C ALA A 31 -10.45 14.14 12.55
N LYS A 32 -10.93 12.90 12.56
CA LYS A 32 -11.90 12.42 13.57
C LYS A 32 -11.36 12.47 15.00
N LYS A 33 -10.03 12.42 15.17
CA LYS A 33 -9.35 12.55 16.47
C LYS A 33 -9.10 14.00 16.88
N GLY A 34 -9.61 14.98 16.11
CA GLY A 34 -9.55 16.39 16.46
C GLY A 34 -8.37 17.17 15.90
N HIS A 35 -7.60 16.59 14.98
CA HIS A 35 -6.52 17.29 14.28
C HIS A 35 -7.06 18.11 13.10
N ASP A 36 -6.43 19.26 12.82
CA ASP A 36 -6.64 19.99 11.56
C ASP A 36 -5.76 19.36 10.49
N VAL A 37 -6.37 18.53 9.65
CA VAL A 37 -5.64 17.71 8.67
C VAL A 37 -5.91 18.24 7.28
N ARG A 38 -4.82 18.48 6.54
CA ARG A 38 -4.87 18.86 5.13
C ARG A 38 -3.95 17.96 4.33
N VAL A 39 -4.30 17.76 3.06
CA VAL A 39 -3.56 16.91 2.13
C VAL A 39 -3.24 17.71 0.88
N VAL A 40 -2.04 17.55 0.34
CA VAL A 40 -1.63 18.12 -0.95
C VAL A 40 -1.35 16.99 -1.92
N LEU A 41 -2.02 17.03 -3.08
CA LEU A 41 -1.90 16.07 -4.17
C LEU A 41 -1.67 16.83 -5.49
N PRO A 42 -1.05 16.22 -6.51
CA PRO A 42 -1.08 16.77 -7.85
C PRO A 42 -2.49 16.74 -8.44
N TYR A 43 -2.80 17.76 -9.23
CA TYR A 43 -4.08 17.82 -9.97
C TYR A 43 -3.94 17.11 -11.31
N TYR A 44 -4.12 15.78 -11.27
CA TYR A 44 -4.07 14.97 -12.49
C TYR A 44 -5.31 15.16 -13.35
N ASP A 45 -5.22 14.83 -14.64
CA ASP A 45 -6.36 14.84 -15.57
C ASP A 45 -7.51 13.93 -15.10
N MET A 46 -7.21 12.80 -14.45
CA MET A 46 -8.24 11.93 -13.88
C MET A 46 -9.01 12.60 -12.73
N VAL A 47 -8.37 13.50 -11.98
CA VAL A 47 -9.04 14.28 -10.94
C VAL A 47 -9.98 15.31 -11.57
N GLU A 48 -9.53 16.02 -12.60
CA GLU A 48 -10.37 16.94 -13.36
C GLU A 48 -11.59 16.22 -13.95
N ALA A 49 -11.39 15.05 -14.56
CA ALA A 49 -12.45 14.30 -15.19
C ALA A 49 -13.57 13.87 -14.23
N LYS A 50 -13.21 13.48 -12.99
CA LYS A 50 -14.18 12.95 -12.02
C LYS A 50 -14.67 13.99 -11.01
N PHE A 51 -13.84 14.96 -10.65
CA PHE A 51 -14.09 15.89 -9.56
C PHE A 51 -13.99 17.36 -9.97
N GLY A 52 -13.75 17.65 -11.24
CA GLY A 52 -13.52 19.01 -11.73
C GLY A 52 -14.64 19.98 -11.41
N ASP A 53 -15.87 19.52 -11.38
CA ASP A 53 -17.07 20.31 -11.00
C ASP A 53 -17.21 20.55 -9.49
N GLN A 54 -16.45 19.83 -8.69
CA GLN A 54 -16.46 19.93 -7.21
C GLN A 54 -15.29 20.73 -6.65
N VAL A 55 -14.21 20.92 -7.43
CA VAL A 55 -13.04 21.67 -6.99
C VAL A 55 -13.30 23.16 -7.09
N GLU A 56 -12.78 23.92 -6.14
CA GLU A 56 -12.75 25.38 -6.19
C GLU A 56 -11.33 25.88 -6.37
N ASP A 57 -11.18 26.95 -7.14
CA ASP A 57 -9.91 27.65 -7.27
C ASP A 57 -9.64 28.48 -6.02
N VAL A 58 -8.48 28.30 -5.42
CA VAL A 58 -8.08 29.03 -4.22
C VAL A 58 -7.23 30.24 -4.58
N LEU A 59 -6.13 30.00 -5.28
CA LEU A 59 -5.18 31.02 -5.70
C LEU A 59 -4.23 30.46 -6.77
N HIS A 60 -3.42 31.33 -7.33
CA HIS A 60 -2.33 30.95 -8.23
C HIS A 60 -1.10 31.83 -8.00
N PHE A 61 0.06 31.28 -8.34
CA PHE A 61 1.34 31.97 -8.28
C PHE A 61 2.32 31.31 -9.23
N GLU A 62 3.55 31.82 -9.28
CA GLU A 62 4.65 31.19 -10.00
C GLU A 62 5.71 30.71 -9.01
N THR A 63 6.30 29.53 -9.27
CA THR A 63 7.42 29.00 -8.53
C THR A 63 8.63 28.77 -9.41
N ARG A 64 9.81 28.86 -8.83
CA ARG A 64 11.05 28.53 -9.52
C ARG A 64 11.36 27.06 -9.42
N VAL A 65 11.59 26.45 -10.60
CA VAL A 65 12.15 25.11 -10.72
C VAL A 65 13.52 25.27 -11.39
N GLY A 66 14.54 25.51 -10.57
CA GLY A 66 15.84 25.96 -11.06
C GLY A 66 15.74 27.31 -11.75
N TRP A 67 16.09 27.36 -13.03
CA TRP A 67 15.99 28.55 -13.87
C TRP A 67 14.58 28.78 -14.44
N ARG A 68 13.71 27.77 -14.37
CA ARG A 68 12.35 27.83 -14.91
C ARG A 68 11.42 28.62 -13.98
N SER A 69 10.47 29.33 -14.57
CA SER A 69 9.35 29.93 -13.84
C SER A 69 8.09 29.17 -14.25
N GLU A 70 7.47 28.47 -13.32
CA GLU A 70 6.36 27.58 -13.59
C GLU A 70 5.08 28.04 -12.87
N TYR A 71 3.97 27.99 -13.58
CA TYR A 71 2.66 28.27 -13.02
C TYR A 71 2.28 27.25 -11.93
N VAL A 72 1.68 27.76 -10.85
CA VAL A 72 1.10 26.95 -9.79
C VAL A 72 -0.34 27.41 -9.56
N GLY A 73 -1.30 26.58 -9.89
CA GLY A 73 -2.67 26.75 -9.45
C GLY A 73 -2.91 25.92 -8.19
N VAL A 74 -3.63 26.49 -7.24
CA VAL A 74 -4.04 25.77 -6.03
C VAL A 74 -5.57 25.63 -6.08
N LYS A 75 -6.03 24.38 -6.11
CA LYS A 75 -7.44 24.03 -6.06
C LYS A 75 -7.73 23.28 -4.77
N ARG A 76 -9.00 23.22 -4.36
CA ARG A 76 -9.37 22.63 -3.08
C ARG A 76 -10.70 21.88 -3.17
N ILE A 77 -10.78 20.77 -2.42
CA ILE A 77 -12.02 20.07 -2.05
C ILE A 77 -11.99 19.86 -0.54
N TYR A 78 -13.12 20.07 0.12
CA TYR A 78 -13.32 19.65 1.51
C TYR A 78 -14.12 18.35 1.53
N ARG A 79 -13.58 17.31 2.18
CA ARG A 79 -14.22 15.99 2.23
C ARG A 79 -13.84 15.25 3.50
N ASP A 80 -14.83 14.67 4.17
CA ASP A 80 -14.65 13.80 5.36
C ASP A 80 -13.80 14.45 6.48
N GLY A 81 -13.97 15.76 6.68
CA GLY A 81 -13.21 16.51 7.69
C GLY A 81 -11.81 16.92 7.28
N VAL A 82 -11.41 16.66 6.04
CA VAL A 82 -10.08 16.93 5.50
C VAL A 82 -10.17 17.94 4.35
N THR A 83 -9.27 18.91 4.36
CA THR A 83 -9.08 19.81 3.21
C THR A 83 -8.03 19.20 2.28
N PHE A 84 -8.43 18.92 1.04
CA PHE A 84 -7.52 18.47 -0.02
C PHE A 84 -7.16 19.64 -0.92
N TYR A 85 -5.87 19.97 -0.96
CA TYR A 85 -5.32 20.90 -1.93
C TYR A 85 -4.77 20.13 -3.13
N PHE A 86 -4.95 20.69 -4.32
CA PHE A 86 -4.39 20.14 -5.56
C PHE A 86 -3.48 21.18 -6.21
N ILE A 87 -2.27 20.75 -6.57
CA ILE A 87 -1.33 21.56 -7.32
C ILE A 87 -1.63 21.37 -8.81
N ASP A 88 -2.12 22.44 -9.44
CA ASP A 88 -2.52 22.43 -10.84
C ASP A 88 -1.40 23.00 -11.73
N ASN A 89 -0.91 22.12 -12.59
CA ASN A 89 -0.07 22.47 -13.74
C ASN A 89 -0.26 21.37 -14.80
N GLN A 90 -1.02 21.67 -15.85
CA GLN A 90 -1.36 20.69 -16.87
C GLN A 90 -0.15 20.14 -17.63
N LYS A 91 0.89 20.94 -17.80
CA LYS A 91 2.17 20.50 -18.41
C LYS A 91 2.76 19.29 -17.68
N TYR A 92 2.68 19.28 -16.36
CA TYR A 92 3.27 18.22 -15.53
C TYR A 92 2.30 17.08 -15.22
N PHE A 93 1.01 17.35 -15.08
CA PHE A 93 0.10 16.36 -14.48
C PHE A 93 -1.03 15.89 -15.38
N PHE A 94 -1.26 16.50 -16.55
CA PHE A 94 -2.23 16.00 -17.51
C PHE A 94 -1.55 15.04 -18.49
N ARG A 95 -1.25 13.83 -18.01
CA ARG A 95 -0.45 12.82 -18.73
C ARG A 95 -1.19 11.49 -18.92
N GLY A 96 -2.44 11.35 -18.45
CA GLY A 96 -3.22 10.12 -18.54
C GLY A 96 -2.80 9.04 -17.52
N HIS A 97 -1.78 9.30 -16.71
CA HIS A 97 -1.25 8.39 -15.68
C HIS A 97 -0.55 9.20 -14.59
N VAL A 98 -0.23 8.52 -13.49
CA VAL A 98 0.41 9.15 -12.31
C VAL A 98 1.93 9.14 -12.43
N TYR A 99 2.52 8.02 -12.80
CA TYR A 99 3.97 7.78 -12.83
C TYR A 99 4.42 7.29 -14.20
N GLY A 100 5.74 7.34 -14.41
CA GLY A 100 6.40 6.67 -15.52
C GLY A 100 6.80 7.56 -16.69
N ASP A 101 6.79 8.87 -16.48
CA ASP A 101 7.29 9.80 -17.49
C ASP A 101 8.81 9.98 -17.39
N PHE A 102 9.45 10.27 -18.52
CA PHE A 102 10.89 10.52 -18.56
C PHE A 102 11.31 11.72 -17.70
N ASP A 103 10.40 12.67 -17.46
CA ASP A 103 10.60 13.88 -16.67
C ASP A 103 9.98 13.80 -15.26
N ASP A 104 9.81 12.60 -14.71
CA ASP A 104 9.28 12.44 -13.36
C ASP A 104 10.09 13.19 -12.30
N GLY A 105 11.41 13.30 -12.49
CA GLY A 105 12.26 14.13 -11.63
C GLY A 105 11.84 15.59 -11.60
N GLU A 106 11.60 16.20 -12.77
CA GLU A 106 11.12 17.58 -12.87
C GLU A 106 9.68 17.72 -12.35
N ARG A 107 8.81 16.80 -12.68
CA ARG A 107 7.41 16.79 -12.24
C ARG A 107 7.28 16.82 -10.73
N PHE A 108 7.99 15.94 -10.04
CA PHE A 108 7.91 15.82 -8.58
C PHE A 108 8.85 16.77 -7.85
N ALA A 109 9.91 17.29 -8.46
CA ALA A 109 10.63 18.45 -7.94
C ALA A 109 9.73 19.69 -7.92
N TYR A 110 9.04 19.96 -9.03
CA TYR A 110 8.04 21.02 -9.11
C TYR A 110 6.96 20.86 -8.02
N PHE A 111 6.41 19.67 -7.87
CA PHE A 111 5.36 19.40 -6.88
C PHE A 111 5.81 19.72 -5.45
N GLN A 112 7.01 19.32 -5.08
CA GLN A 112 7.56 19.57 -3.75
C GLN A 112 7.81 21.06 -3.51
N LEU A 113 8.41 21.76 -4.47
CA LEU A 113 8.66 23.20 -4.37
C LEU A 113 7.35 23.98 -4.29
N ALA A 114 6.38 23.67 -5.16
CA ALA A 114 5.08 24.31 -5.16
C ALA A 114 4.33 24.10 -3.85
N THR A 115 4.41 22.91 -3.26
CA THR A 115 3.79 22.59 -1.97
C THR A 115 4.35 23.46 -0.86
N LEU A 116 5.67 23.59 -0.77
CA LEU A 116 6.33 24.39 0.28
C LEU A 116 6.03 25.88 0.13
N GLU A 117 5.98 26.38 -1.09
CA GLU A 117 5.66 27.79 -1.34
C GLU A 117 4.17 28.10 -1.24
N MET A 118 3.30 27.08 -1.34
CA MET A 118 1.87 27.21 -1.14
C MET A 118 1.50 27.52 0.31
N MET A 119 2.20 26.94 1.28
CA MET A 119 1.80 26.94 2.69
C MET A 119 1.55 28.36 3.25
N GLU A 120 2.43 29.29 3.02
CA GLU A 120 2.22 30.69 3.44
C GLU A 120 1.02 31.32 2.73
N ARG A 121 0.85 31.02 1.45
CA ARG A 121 -0.19 31.64 0.61
C ARG A 121 -1.59 31.19 0.95
N VAL A 122 -1.75 29.96 1.43
CA VAL A 122 -3.04 29.45 1.93
C VAL A 122 -3.22 29.67 3.44
N ASP A 123 -2.29 30.38 4.09
CA ASP A 123 -2.28 30.65 5.52
C ASP A 123 -2.37 29.37 6.36
N PHE A 124 -1.58 28.36 5.99
CA PHE A 124 -1.52 27.11 6.73
C PHE A 124 -0.07 26.66 6.92
N ILE A 125 0.48 26.97 8.09
CA ILE A 125 1.79 26.47 8.50
C ILE A 125 1.57 25.26 9.39
N PRO A 126 1.91 24.04 8.96
CA PRO A 126 1.65 22.86 9.76
C PRO A 126 2.60 22.74 10.95
N ASP A 127 2.15 22.05 12.00
CA ASP A 127 3.04 21.57 13.06
C ASP A 127 3.88 20.39 12.54
N ILE A 128 3.24 19.51 11.77
CA ILE A 128 3.85 18.32 11.17
C ILE A 128 3.59 18.32 9.66
N ILE A 129 4.65 18.16 8.88
CA ILE A 129 4.56 17.81 7.46
C ILE A 129 4.89 16.32 7.29
N HIS A 130 3.96 15.57 6.73
CA HIS A 130 4.10 14.13 6.56
C HIS A 130 4.19 13.78 5.09
N VAL A 131 5.36 13.36 4.67
CA VAL A 131 5.70 13.06 3.27
C VAL A 131 5.78 11.55 3.04
N HIS A 132 5.54 11.12 1.79
CA HIS A 132 5.35 9.72 1.44
C HIS A 132 6.15 9.35 0.19
N ASP A 133 7.03 8.36 0.32
CA ASP A 133 7.91 7.83 -0.72
C ASP A 133 8.82 8.90 -1.35
N TYR A 134 9.57 8.52 -2.39
CA TYR A 134 10.60 9.40 -2.94
C TYR A 134 10.03 10.69 -3.57
N HIS A 135 8.79 10.62 -4.08
CA HIS A 135 8.15 11.75 -4.78
C HIS A 135 8.04 13.01 -3.91
N THR A 136 8.08 12.84 -2.60
CA THR A 136 7.99 13.95 -1.63
C THR A 136 9.13 13.94 -0.61
N ALA A 137 10.09 13.05 -0.76
CA ALA A 137 11.18 12.83 0.22
C ALA A 137 12.21 13.97 0.28
N MET A 138 12.28 14.84 -0.74
CA MET A 138 13.16 16.00 -0.69
C MET A 138 12.61 17.14 0.20
N ILE A 139 11.35 17.12 0.57
CA ILE A 139 10.73 18.17 1.39
C ILE A 139 11.46 18.40 2.72
N PRO A 140 11.80 17.37 3.52
CA PRO A 140 12.57 17.60 4.74
C PRO A 140 13.91 18.27 4.51
N PHE A 141 14.63 17.91 3.45
CA PHE A 141 15.86 18.57 3.04
C PHE A 141 15.62 20.02 2.65
N LEU A 142 14.62 20.29 1.82
CA LEU A 142 14.30 21.64 1.36
C LEU A 142 13.92 22.58 2.50
N LEU A 143 13.17 22.09 3.49
CA LEU A 143 12.84 22.88 4.69
C LEU A 143 14.08 23.33 5.44
N LYS A 144 15.08 22.47 5.57
CA LYS A 144 16.28 22.75 6.38
C LYS A 144 17.38 23.47 5.60
N GLU A 145 17.48 23.26 4.29
CA GLU A 145 18.56 23.81 3.48
C GLU A 145 18.15 24.98 2.58
N LYS A 146 16.96 24.91 1.97
CA LYS A 146 16.49 25.96 1.04
C LYS A 146 15.60 27.01 1.69
N TYR A 147 14.67 26.59 2.54
CA TYR A 147 13.62 27.47 3.10
C TYR A 147 13.87 27.85 4.57
N ARG A 148 15.07 27.61 5.11
CA ARG A 148 15.41 27.92 6.52
C ARG A 148 15.34 29.43 6.86
N TRP A 149 15.37 30.28 5.85
CA TRP A 149 15.25 31.73 6.04
C TRP A 149 13.80 32.15 6.35
N ILE A 150 12.81 31.29 6.07
CA ILE A 150 11.41 31.54 6.42
C ILE A 150 11.22 31.16 7.89
N GLN A 151 11.13 32.12 8.77
CA GLN A 151 11.00 31.85 10.20
C GLN A 151 9.81 31.01 10.56
N ALA A 152 8.66 31.22 9.88
CA ALA A 152 7.44 30.45 10.10
C ALA A 152 7.62 28.95 9.85
N TYR A 153 8.58 28.56 9.00
CA TYR A 153 8.82 27.15 8.66
C TYR A 153 9.77 26.45 9.63
N ASN A 154 10.50 27.19 10.46
CA ASN A 154 11.54 26.61 11.32
C ASN A 154 10.99 25.68 12.42
N GLY A 155 9.73 25.85 12.79
CA GLY A 155 9.06 24.99 13.77
C GLY A 155 8.43 23.73 13.20
N ILE A 156 8.40 23.57 11.87
CA ILE A 156 7.77 22.43 11.23
C ILE A 156 8.59 21.16 11.48
N LYS A 157 7.96 20.12 12.01
CA LYS A 157 8.54 18.80 12.12
C LYS A 157 8.15 17.95 10.91
N SER A 158 9.04 17.08 10.47
CA SER A 158 8.82 16.26 9.29
C SER A 158 8.82 14.77 9.60
N VAL A 159 7.89 14.06 8.98
CA VAL A 159 7.78 12.61 9.02
C VAL A 159 7.82 12.09 7.58
N LEU A 160 8.65 11.10 7.31
CA LEU A 160 8.71 10.38 6.03
C LEU A 160 8.16 8.98 6.23
N THR A 161 7.16 8.59 5.44
CA THR A 161 6.73 7.18 5.35
C THR A 161 7.27 6.54 4.08
N ILE A 162 7.95 5.41 4.26
CA ILE A 162 8.43 4.54 3.18
C ILE A 162 7.39 3.45 2.96
N HIS A 163 6.67 3.50 1.83
CA HIS A 163 5.71 2.46 1.44
C HIS A 163 6.39 1.33 0.69
N SER A 164 7.37 1.66 -0.14
CA SER A 164 8.25 0.70 -0.81
C SER A 164 9.63 1.32 -0.99
N LEU A 165 10.66 0.62 -0.52
CA LEU A 165 12.04 1.07 -0.67
C LEU A 165 12.62 0.74 -2.06
N GLU A 166 11.89 0.01 -2.88
CA GLU A 166 12.29 -0.34 -4.24
C GLU A 166 12.43 0.90 -5.13
N PHE A 167 11.59 1.91 -4.92
CA PHE A 167 11.59 3.16 -5.67
C PHE A 167 12.18 4.27 -4.82
N GLN A 168 13.35 4.78 -5.22
CA GLN A 168 14.14 5.68 -4.38
C GLN A 168 14.32 7.10 -4.94
N GLY A 169 13.96 7.33 -6.21
CA GLY A 169 14.21 8.62 -6.84
C GLY A 169 15.71 8.87 -7.05
N GLN A 170 16.34 8.01 -7.84
CA GLN A 170 17.75 8.10 -8.20
C GLN A 170 17.86 8.92 -9.49
N PHE A 171 18.46 10.09 -9.40
CA PHE A 171 18.52 11.04 -10.50
C PHE A 171 19.94 11.60 -10.66
N ASP A 172 20.17 12.30 -11.78
CA ASP A 172 21.41 12.96 -12.04
C ASP A 172 21.70 14.04 -10.96
N PRO A 173 22.93 14.11 -10.42
CA PRO A 173 23.28 15.11 -9.41
C PRO A 173 23.04 16.56 -9.82
N GLY A 174 23.13 16.87 -11.12
CA GLY A 174 22.85 18.19 -11.67
C GLY A 174 21.45 18.71 -11.35
N MET A 175 20.51 17.84 -11.03
CA MET A 175 19.15 18.23 -10.65
C MET A 175 19.08 19.04 -9.36
N LEU A 176 20.08 18.97 -8.47
CA LEU A 176 20.14 19.85 -7.29
C LEU A 176 20.11 21.32 -7.67
N TRP A 177 20.87 21.71 -8.68
CA TRP A 177 20.87 23.07 -9.20
C TRP A 177 19.78 23.29 -10.24
N ASP A 178 19.67 22.41 -11.21
CA ASP A 178 18.77 22.56 -12.36
C ASP A 178 17.27 22.55 -11.99
N LEU A 179 16.90 21.81 -10.93
CA LEU A 179 15.50 21.70 -10.48
C LEU A 179 15.26 22.40 -9.15
N PHE A 180 16.04 22.07 -8.14
CA PHE A 180 15.82 22.58 -6.77
C PHE A 180 16.45 23.94 -6.51
N GLY A 181 17.38 24.37 -7.35
CA GLY A 181 18.08 25.65 -7.19
C GLY A 181 18.95 25.71 -5.94
N VAL A 182 19.54 24.58 -5.53
CA VAL A 182 20.45 24.48 -4.39
C VAL A 182 21.84 24.08 -4.85
N GLY A 183 22.88 24.43 -4.05
CA GLY A 183 24.25 24.07 -4.35
C GLY A 183 24.54 22.57 -4.20
N PHE A 184 25.79 22.19 -4.54
CA PHE A 184 26.24 20.79 -4.54
C PHE A 184 26.90 20.35 -3.23
N GLU A 185 26.97 21.21 -2.22
CA GLU A 185 27.71 20.96 -0.98
C GLU A 185 27.28 19.66 -0.31
N ARG A 186 25.97 19.37 -0.26
CA ARG A 186 25.42 18.15 0.35
C ARG A 186 25.56 16.92 -0.52
N TYR A 187 25.79 17.09 -1.80
CA TYR A 187 26.18 15.99 -2.67
C TYR A 187 27.67 15.69 -2.52
N GLU A 188 28.51 16.71 -2.53
CA GLU A 188 29.97 16.59 -2.43
C GLU A 188 30.41 15.99 -1.08
N ASP A 189 29.74 16.33 0.01
CA ASP A 189 30.02 15.78 1.34
C ASP A 189 29.48 14.36 1.54
N GLY A 190 28.77 13.82 0.56
CA GLY A 190 28.23 12.46 0.58
C GLY A 190 26.82 12.33 1.18
N THR A 191 26.24 13.41 1.72
CA THR A 191 24.91 13.37 2.37
C THR A 191 23.80 12.92 1.40
N LEU A 192 23.76 13.50 0.21
CA LEU A 192 22.73 13.19 -0.79
C LEU A 192 23.18 12.18 -1.84
N ARG A 193 24.49 11.91 -1.91
CA ARG A 193 25.06 11.01 -2.90
C ARG A 193 24.84 9.55 -2.51
N TRP A 194 24.41 8.78 -3.49
CA TRP A 194 24.36 7.33 -3.40
C TRP A 194 24.92 6.76 -4.69
N LYS A 195 26.08 6.09 -4.60
CA LYS A 195 26.88 5.79 -5.79
C LYS A 195 27.17 7.08 -6.55
N ASP A 196 26.88 7.12 -7.84
CA ASP A 196 27.13 8.28 -8.70
C ASP A 196 25.88 9.13 -8.96
N CYS A 197 24.83 8.97 -8.16
CA CYS A 197 23.57 9.69 -8.34
C CYS A 197 23.10 10.41 -7.08
N LEU A 198 22.16 11.32 -7.29
CA LEU A 198 21.33 11.92 -6.22
C LEU A 198 20.24 10.92 -5.85
N ASN A 199 20.07 10.63 -4.56
CA ASN A 199 19.04 9.74 -4.07
C ASN A 199 18.06 10.49 -3.16
N TRP A 200 16.85 10.69 -3.62
CA TRP A 200 15.83 11.46 -2.89
C TRP A 200 15.36 10.76 -1.63
N MET A 201 15.21 9.45 -1.68
CA MET A 201 14.83 8.67 -0.49
C MET A 201 15.88 8.79 0.61
N LYS A 202 17.16 8.71 0.24
CA LYS A 202 18.28 8.93 1.19
C LYS A 202 18.19 10.30 1.85
N ALA A 203 17.94 11.35 1.07
CA ALA A 203 17.74 12.69 1.57
C ALA A 203 16.63 12.75 2.61
N GLY A 204 15.48 12.16 2.29
CA GLY A 204 14.34 12.10 3.20
C GLY A 204 14.64 11.35 4.49
N ILE A 205 15.33 10.22 4.42
CA ILE A 205 15.71 9.42 5.59
C ILE A 205 16.64 10.24 6.50
N LEU A 206 17.62 10.94 5.93
CA LEU A 206 18.58 11.71 6.72
C LEU A 206 17.99 12.98 7.33
N TYR A 207 17.11 13.69 6.61
CA TYR A 207 16.59 14.99 7.03
C TYR A 207 15.26 14.96 7.78
N ALA A 208 14.46 13.90 7.64
CA ALA A 208 13.20 13.79 8.40
C ALA A 208 13.46 13.65 9.90
N ASP A 209 12.57 14.20 10.72
CA ASP A 209 12.65 14.06 12.18
C ASP A 209 12.24 12.65 12.63
N ARG A 210 11.31 12.03 11.92
CA ARG A 210 10.95 10.60 12.06
C ARG A 210 10.80 9.96 10.70
N VAL A 211 11.13 8.68 10.64
CA VAL A 211 10.91 7.83 9.45
C VAL A 211 10.00 6.69 9.86
N THR A 212 8.96 6.47 9.10
CA THR A 212 8.07 5.32 9.31
C THR A 212 8.06 4.42 8.09
N THR A 213 7.73 3.17 8.32
CA THR A 213 7.37 2.24 7.25
C THR A 213 6.14 1.45 7.65
N VAL A 214 5.62 0.65 6.76
CA VAL A 214 4.24 0.16 6.82
C VAL A 214 4.06 -1.16 7.55
N SER A 215 5.10 -1.65 8.21
CA SER A 215 5.01 -2.73 9.20
C SER A 215 6.28 -2.81 10.05
N PRO A 216 6.20 -3.31 11.29
CA PRO A 216 7.39 -3.54 12.12
C PRO A 216 8.39 -4.49 11.48
N SER A 217 7.94 -5.62 10.93
CA SER A 217 8.83 -6.57 10.27
C SER A 217 9.52 -6.00 9.05
N TYR A 218 8.80 -5.23 8.22
CA TYR A 218 9.44 -4.55 7.10
C TYR A 218 10.47 -3.52 7.58
N GLY A 219 10.19 -2.83 8.69
CA GLY A 219 11.16 -1.93 9.32
C GLY A 219 12.49 -2.61 9.66
N TYR A 220 12.46 -3.84 10.14
CA TYR A 220 13.67 -4.64 10.36
C TYR A 220 14.30 -5.14 9.05
N GLU A 221 13.50 -5.60 8.13
CA GLU A 221 13.96 -6.15 6.85
C GLU A 221 14.72 -5.13 6.02
N ILE A 222 14.24 -3.88 5.93
CA ILE A 222 14.91 -2.83 5.13
C ILE A 222 16.25 -2.38 5.72
N MET A 223 16.55 -2.73 6.96
CA MET A 223 17.87 -2.56 7.56
C MET A 223 18.84 -3.70 7.21
N THR A 224 18.42 -4.68 6.42
CA THR A 224 19.25 -5.78 5.94
C THR A 224 19.66 -5.59 4.49
N ALA A 225 20.79 -6.20 4.10
CA ALA A 225 21.26 -6.14 2.72
C ALA A 225 20.28 -6.78 1.73
N GLU A 226 19.51 -7.78 2.17
CA GLU A 226 18.55 -8.50 1.34
C GLU A 226 17.35 -7.62 0.92
N TYR A 227 16.81 -6.81 1.83
CA TYR A 227 15.60 -6.03 1.60
C TYR A 227 15.83 -4.52 1.57
N GLY A 228 17.03 -4.06 1.90
CA GLY A 228 17.36 -2.64 2.03
C GLY A 228 17.57 -1.90 0.71
N CYS A 229 17.58 -2.59 -0.42
CA CYS A 229 17.75 -1.99 -1.76
C CYS A 229 18.96 -1.04 -1.84
N GLY A 230 20.02 -1.36 -1.10
CA GLY A 230 21.25 -0.56 -1.03
C GLY A 230 21.22 0.59 -0.01
N LEU A 231 20.10 0.86 0.65
CA LEU A 231 19.99 1.87 1.72
C LEU A 231 19.99 1.27 3.13
N ASP A 232 20.24 0.00 3.26
CA ASP A 232 20.23 -0.72 4.54
C ASP A 232 21.18 -0.12 5.57
N GLN A 233 22.38 0.26 5.16
CA GLN A 233 23.36 0.89 6.05
C GLN A 233 22.87 2.26 6.56
N ILE A 234 22.31 3.08 5.69
CA ILE A 234 21.74 4.37 6.06
C ILE A 234 20.59 4.20 7.06
N LEU A 235 19.71 3.22 6.81
CA LEU A 235 18.59 2.93 7.70
C LEU A 235 19.06 2.40 9.06
N ARG A 236 20.11 1.57 9.10
CA ARG A 236 20.73 1.15 10.38
C ARG A 236 21.31 2.34 11.16
N MET A 237 22.00 3.24 10.49
CA MET A 237 22.53 4.45 11.12
C MET A 237 21.44 5.36 11.70
N GLU A 238 20.30 5.42 11.02
CA GLU A 238 19.14 6.23 11.39
C GLU A 238 18.06 5.43 12.13
N SER A 239 18.37 4.23 12.60
CA SER A 239 17.42 3.31 13.23
C SER A 239 16.67 3.90 14.43
N GLY A 240 17.28 4.84 15.15
CA GLY A 240 16.66 5.51 16.30
C GLY A 240 15.42 6.35 15.96
N LYS A 241 15.22 6.70 14.68
CA LYS A 241 14.03 7.44 14.23
C LYS A 241 13.10 6.62 13.32
N LEU A 242 13.42 5.34 13.08
CA LEU A 242 12.63 4.43 12.25
C LEU A 242 11.61 3.66 13.07
N THR A 243 10.35 3.71 12.67
CA THR A 243 9.23 2.99 13.30
C THR A 243 8.37 2.32 12.23
N GLY A 244 8.07 1.03 12.41
CA GLY A 244 7.10 0.32 11.57
C GLY A 244 5.69 0.43 12.15
N ILE A 245 4.73 0.89 11.35
CA ILE A 245 3.31 1.02 11.73
C ILE A 245 2.48 0.31 10.66
N VAL A 246 1.74 -0.72 11.04
CA VAL A 246 0.87 -1.47 10.13
C VAL A 246 -0.27 -0.58 9.65
N ASN A 247 -0.54 -0.60 8.34
CA ASN A 247 -1.70 0.09 7.77
C ASN A 247 -3.00 -0.56 8.23
N GLY A 248 -4.07 0.22 8.26
CA GLY A 248 -5.43 -0.28 8.44
C GLY A 248 -6.12 -0.58 7.12
N ILE A 249 -7.33 -1.09 7.20
CA ILE A 249 -8.28 -1.19 6.09
C ILE A 249 -9.57 -0.45 6.46
N ASP A 250 -10.35 -0.08 5.44
CA ASP A 250 -11.68 0.50 5.66
C ASP A 250 -12.66 -0.62 6.06
N THR A 251 -12.90 -0.74 7.37
CA THR A 251 -13.75 -1.80 7.93
C THR A 251 -15.25 -1.56 7.72
N ASP A 252 -15.64 -0.38 7.28
CA ASP A 252 -17.03 -0.11 6.87
C ASP A 252 -17.26 -0.58 5.43
N LEU A 253 -16.28 -0.35 4.55
CA LEU A 253 -16.30 -0.83 3.17
C LEU A 253 -16.13 -2.35 3.10
N TYR A 254 -15.14 -2.89 3.82
CA TYR A 254 -14.88 -4.33 3.91
C TYR A 254 -15.61 -4.91 5.11
N ASN A 255 -16.92 -5.09 4.96
CA ASN A 255 -17.79 -5.64 6.00
C ASN A 255 -18.73 -6.70 5.41
N PRO A 256 -18.57 -7.98 5.76
CA PRO A 256 -19.40 -9.05 5.19
C PRO A 256 -20.87 -8.96 5.56
N GLU A 257 -21.22 -8.18 6.60
CA GLU A 257 -22.62 -7.98 7.00
C GLU A 257 -23.36 -6.96 6.13
N THR A 258 -22.63 -6.02 5.52
CA THR A 258 -23.22 -4.84 4.83
C THR A 258 -22.69 -4.60 3.43
N ASP A 259 -21.72 -5.38 2.95
CA ASP A 259 -21.06 -5.17 1.67
C ASP A 259 -22.10 -5.23 0.51
N PRO A 260 -22.34 -4.11 -0.18
CA PRO A 260 -23.36 -4.05 -1.24
C PRO A 260 -22.98 -4.86 -2.49
N LEU A 261 -21.72 -5.24 -2.63
CA LEU A 261 -21.25 -6.07 -3.74
C LEU A 261 -21.52 -7.56 -3.52
N LEU A 262 -21.93 -7.95 -2.31
CA LEU A 262 -22.28 -9.33 -1.98
C LEU A 262 -23.78 -9.55 -2.04
N THR A 263 -24.19 -10.65 -2.64
CA THR A 263 -25.59 -11.10 -2.62
C THR A 263 -25.95 -11.72 -1.28
N TYR A 264 -25.02 -12.44 -0.66
CA TYR A 264 -25.21 -13.16 0.59
C TYR A 264 -24.31 -12.57 1.66
N HIS A 265 -24.91 -12.06 2.75
CA HIS A 265 -24.20 -11.48 3.86
C HIS A 265 -23.98 -12.49 4.98
N PHE A 266 -22.96 -12.26 5.79
CA PHE A 266 -22.63 -13.12 6.93
C PHE A 266 -21.87 -12.36 7.99
N SER A 267 -21.71 -12.99 9.16
CA SER A 267 -20.98 -12.44 10.28
C SER A 267 -20.07 -13.49 10.91
N GLN A 268 -19.25 -13.07 11.86
CA GLN A 268 -18.43 -13.96 12.67
C GLN A 268 -19.25 -15.03 13.39
N ASP A 269 -20.46 -14.69 13.80
CA ASP A 269 -21.35 -15.60 14.55
C ASP A 269 -22.22 -16.48 13.65
N ASP A 270 -22.37 -16.10 12.38
CA ASP A 270 -23.16 -16.86 11.40
C ASP A 270 -22.48 -16.84 10.03
N LEU A 271 -21.77 -17.90 9.71
CA LEU A 271 -21.04 -18.09 8.47
C LEU A 271 -21.86 -18.76 7.35
N SER A 272 -23.17 -18.95 7.52
CA SER A 272 -24.02 -19.61 6.51
C SER A 272 -24.01 -18.88 5.17
N GLY A 273 -24.03 -17.54 5.20
CA GLY A 273 -23.92 -16.71 4.00
C GLY A 273 -22.59 -16.89 3.25
N LYS A 274 -21.51 -17.18 3.96
CA LYS A 274 -20.21 -17.48 3.36
C LYS A 274 -20.25 -18.79 2.58
N ALA A 275 -20.85 -19.82 3.15
CA ALA A 275 -21.02 -21.13 2.47
C ALA A 275 -21.86 -20.97 1.20
N THR A 276 -22.94 -20.18 1.25
CA THR A 276 -23.77 -19.87 0.07
C THR A 276 -22.98 -19.08 -0.98
N SER A 277 -22.16 -18.11 -0.54
CA SER A 277 -21.29 -17.33 -1.43
C SER A 277 -20.28 -18.23 -2.15
N LYS A 278 -19.73 -19.24 -1.47
CA LYS A 278 -18.80 -20.20 -2.08
C LYS A 278 -19.46 -20.96 -3.24
N ARG A 279 -20.66 -21.48 -3.04
CA ARG A 279 -21.40 -22.19 -4.09
C ARG A 279 -21.71 -21.28 -5.27
N ALA A 280 -22.19 -20.06 -4.99
CA ALA A 280 -22.50 -19.08 -6.02
C ALA A 280 -21.26 -18.69 -6.84
N LEU A 281 -20.12 -18.50 -6.18
CA LEU A 281 -18.87 -18.21 -6.89
C LEU A 281 -18.40 -19.37 -7.75
N GLN A 282 -18.44 -20.60 -7.23
CA GLN A 282 -18.08 -21.80 -8.00
C GLN A 282 -18.91 -21.90 -9.28
N GLU A 283 -20.22 -21.69 -9.19
CA GLU A 283 -21.11 -21.66 -10.36
C GLU A 283 -20.74 -20.54 -11.33
N ARG A 284 -20.54 -19.32 -10.82
CA ARG A 284 -20.24 -18.15 -11.65
C ARG A 284 -18.96 -18.31 -12.46
N VAL A 285 -17.91 -18.87 -11.85
CA VAL A 285 -16.59 -18.99 -12.48
C VAL A 285 -16.34 -20.35 -13.14
N GLY A 286 -17.35 -21.23 -13.17
CA GLY A 286 -17.30 -22.49 -13.89
C GLY A 286 -16.56 -23.62 -13.18
N LEU A 287 -16.34 -23.50 -11.86
CA LEU A 287 -15.79 -24.59 -11.06
C LEU A 287 -16.89 -25.58 -10.66
N SER A 288 -16.53 -26.82 -10.37
CA SER A 288 -17.46 -27.80 -9.78
C SER A 288 -17.92 -27.29 -8.41
N VAL A 289 -19.24 -27.39 -8.15
CA VAL A 289 -19.79 -27.00 -6.84
C VAL A 289 -19.48 -28.11 -5.83
N ARG A 290 -18.54 -27.83 -4.93
CA ARG A 290 -18.08 -28.78 -3.91
C ARG A 290 -17.87 -28.06 -2.59
N ASP A 291 -18.62 -28.43 -1.56
CA ASP A 291 -18.47 -27.90 -0.21
C ASP A 291 -17.32 -28.59 0.57
N ASP A 292 -16.91 -29.75 0.12
CA ASP A 292 -15.96 -30.63 0.81
C ASP A 292 -14.50 -30.37 0.50
N VAL A 293 -14.20 -29.47 -0.42
CA VAL A 293 -12.82 -29.07 -0.74
C VAL A 293 -12.60 -27.59 -0.44
N PRO A 294 -11.40 -27.19 0.02
CA PRO A 294 -11.12 -25.79 0.21
C PRO A 294 -10.95 -25.06 -1.13
N LEU A 295 -11.57 -23.88 -1.23
CA LEU A 295 -11.43 -22.97 -2.34
C LEU A 295 -10.33 -21.94 -2.01
N PHE A 296 -9.27 -21.95 -2.80
CA PHE A 296 -8.16 -21.01 -2.69
C PHE A 296 -8.42 -19.82 -3.60
N GLY A 297 -8.51 -18.62 -3.01
CA GLY A 297 -8.66 -17.37 -3.75
C GLY A 297 -7.32 -16.66 -3.94
N ILE A 298 -7.16 -16.07 -5.12
CA ILE A 298 -6.02 -15.22 -5.47
C ILE A 298 -6.57 -13.97 -6.12
N VAL A 299 -6.29 -12.80 -5.51
CA VAL A 299 -6.57 -11.48 -6.07
C VAL A 299 -5.28 -10.69 -6.01
N SER A 300 -4.59 -10.53 -7.14
CA SER A 300 -3.26 -9.96 -7.13
C SER A 300 -2.81 -9.51 -8.53
N ARG A 301 -1.81 -8.64 -8.56
CA ARG A 301 -0.96 -8.49 -9.74
C ARG A 301 -0.10 -9.75 -9.89
N LEU A 302 0.00 -10.26 -11.11
CA LEU A 302 0.75 -11.48 -11.40
C LEU A 302 2.21 -11.13 -11.68
N THR A 303 2.99 -10.98 -10.64
CA THR A 303 4.40 -10.59 -10.71
C THR A 303 5.28 -11.56 -9.94
N ARG A 304 6.58 -11.53 -10.22
CA ARG A 304 7.57 -12.28 -9.45
C ARG A 304 7.62 -11.84 -7.98
N GLN A 305 7.45 -10.55 -7.72
CA GLN A 305 7.37 -10.01 -6.34
C GLN A 305 6.27 -10.71 -5.54
N LYS A 306 5.14 -10.98 -6.16
CA LYS A 306 4.00 -11.64 -5.52
C LYS A 306 4.15 -13.16 -5.41
N GLY A 307 5.30 -13.72 -5.83
CA GLY A 307 5.62 -15.14 -5.69
C GLY A 307 5.04 -16.04 -6.79
N PHE A 308 4.54 -15.48 -7.88
CA PHE A 308 3.86 -16.28 -8.91
C PHE A 308 4.79 -17.14 -9.76
N ASP A 309 6.10 -16.85 -9.78
CA ASP A 309 7.08 -17.76 -10.35
C ASP A 309 7.04 -19.13 -9.62
N VAL A 310 6.99 -19.11 -8.30
CA VAL A 310 6.91 -20.34 -7.50
C VAL A 310 5.54 -21.02 -7.65
N VAL A 311 4.45 -20.25 -7.64
CA VAL A 311 3.09 -20.81 -7.80
C VAL A 311 2.93 -21.48 -9.15
N VAL A 312 3.39 -20.85 -10.23
CA VAL A 312 3.29 -21.40 -11.61
C VAL A 312 4.08 -22.68 -11.74
N GLU A 313 5.30 -22.75 -11.19
CA GLU A 313 6.08 -23.99 -11.17
C GLU A 313 5.36 -25.13 -10.45
N GLU A 314 4.58 -24.82 -9.41
CA GLU A 314 3.90 -25.80 -8.59
C GLU A 314 2.44 -26.07 -8.97
N LEU A 315 1.90 -25.40 -9.98
CA LEU A 315 0.48 -25.54 -10.35
C LEU A 315 0.07 -26.99 -10.66
N HIS A 316 0.92 -27.72 -11.36
CA HIS A 316 0.63 -29.13 -11.64
C HIS A 316 0.50 -29.94 -10.33
N ASN A 317 1.43 -29.77 -9.40
CA ASN A 317 1.41 -30.46 -8.10
C ASN A 317 0.23 -30.02 -7.24
N LEU A 318 -0.04 -28.71 -7.19
CA LEU A 318 -1.17 -28.15 -6.43
C LEU A 318 -2.51 -28.71 -6.93
N LEU A 319 -2.68 -28.80 -8.25
CA LEU A 319 -3.93 -29.28 -8.86
C LEU A 319 -4.10 -30.82 -8.79
N GLN A 320 -3.10 -31.57 -8.35
CA GLN A 320 -3.26 -32.98 -7.97
C GLN A 320 -3.90 -33.14 -6.58
N LYS A 321 -3.85 -32.11 -5.74
CA LYS A 321 -4.47 -32.10 -4.41
C LYS A 321 -5.97 -31.88 -4.53
N ASP A 322 -6.72 -32.25 -3.50
CA ASP A 322 -8.17 -32.05 -3.46
C ASP A 322 -8.50 -30.61 -3.03
N ILE A 323 -8.17 -29.67 -3.89
CA ILE A 323 -8.41 -28.23 -3.74
C ILE A 323 -9.00 -27.64 -5.02
N GLN A 324 -9.56 -26.44 -4.91
CA GLN A 324 -9.91 -25.60 -6.04
C GLN A 324 -9.19 -24.24 -5.92
N ILE A 325 -8.91 -23.61 -7.06
CA ILE A 325 -8.28 -22.29 -7.12
C ILE A 325 -9.11 -21.37 -8.01
N VAL A 326 -9.42 -20.16 -7.52
CA VAL A 326 -9.97 -19.07 -8.31
C VAL A 326 -8.97 -17.92 -8.32
N LEU A 327 -8.56 -17.48 -9.50
CA LEU A 327 -7.60 -16.39 -9.66
C LEU A 327 -8.27 -15.22 -10.37
N LEU A 328 -8.03 -14.03 -9.84
CA LEU A 328 -8.35 -12.74 -10.46
C LEU A 328 -7.10 -11.87 -10.46
N GLY A 329 -6.64 -11.48 -11.62
CA GLY A 329 -5.50 -10.57 -11.74
C GLY A 329 -4.92 -10.51 -13.13
N THR A 330 -4.00 -9.55 -13.30
CA THR A 330 -3.21 -9.34 -14.52
C THR A 330 -1.76 -9.08 -14.15
N GLY A 331 -0.84 -9.22 -15.10
CA GLY A 331 0.57 -8.92 -14.86
C GLY A 331 1.49 -9.45 -15.94
N ASP A 332 2.48 -10.23 -15.54
CA ASP A 332 3.43 -10.83 -16.46
C ASP A 332 2.73 -11.77 -17.46
N PRO A 333 2.91 -11.58 -18.77
CA PRO A 333 2.26 -12.40 -19.78
C PRO A 333 2.54 -13.90 -19.65
N GLY A 334 3.72 -14.28 -19.20
CA GLY A 334 4.07 -15.68 -18.97
C GLY A 334 3.24 -16.30 -17.84
N PHE A 335 3.00 -15.57 -16.78
CA PHE A 335 2.14 -16.03 -15.69
C PHE A 335 0.67 -16.07 -16.11
N GLU A 336 0.19 -15.05 -16.80
CA GLU A 336 -1.17 -15.03 -17.34
C GLU A 336 -1.45 -16.25 -18.23
N GLN A 337 -0.53 -16.55 -19.14
CA GLN A 337 -0.64 -17.69 -20.06
C GLN A 337 -0.61 -19.03 -19.32
N ALA A 338 0.24 -19.17 -18.30
CA ALA A 338 0.32 -20.39 -17.51
C ALA A 338 -1.00 -20.66 -16.77
N PHE A 339 -1.56 -19.67 -16.09
CA PHE A 339 -2.85 -19.81 -15.41
C PHE A 339 -4.00 -20.12 -16.39
N ALA A 340 -4.04 -19.45 -17.54
CA ALA A 340 -5.02 -19.69 -18.58
C ALA A 340 -4.93 -21.14 -19.09
N TRP A 341 -3.72 -21.64 -19.33
CA TRP A 341 -3.51 -23.01 -19.79
C TRP A 341 -3.97 -24.04 -18.75
N PHE A 342 -3.57 -23.88 -17.49
CA PHE A 342 -3.98 -24.78 -16.42
C PHE A 342 -5.47 -24.71 -16.14
N GLY A 343 -6.11 -23.53 -16.30
CA GLY A 343 -7.57 -23.39 -16.20
C GLY A 343 -8.31 -24.19 -17.28
N GLN A 344 -7.76 -24.27 -18.48
CA GLN A 344 -8.31 -25.11 -19.55
C GLN A 344 -8.05 -26.59 -19.31
N ALA A 345 -6.88 -26.95 -18.79
CA ALA A 345 -6.51 -28.34 -18.53
C ALA A 345 -7.26 -28.92 -17.31
N TYR A 346 -7.58 -28.08 -16.32
CA TYR A 346 -8.26 -28.47 -15.07
C TYR A 346 -9.50 -27.59 -14.81
N PRO A 347 -10.51 -27.59 -15.68
CA PRO A 347 -11.63 -26.64 -15.61
C PRO A 347 -12.49 -26.76 -14.34
N ASP A 348 -12.51 -27.94 -13.73
CA ASP A 348 -13.24 -28.17 -12.47
C ASP A 348 -12.48 -27.69 -11.23
N LYS A 349 -11.18 -27.41 -11.37
CA LYS A 349 -10.29 -27.13 -10.24
C LYS A 349 -9.66 -25.76 -10.28
N LEU A 350 -9.47 -25.15 -11.44
CA LEU A 350 -8.87 -23.82 -11.59
C LEU A 350 -9.70 -22.95 -12.51
N SER A 351 -10.10 -21.77 -12.00
CA SER A 351 -10.69 -20.69 -12.77
C SER A 351 -9.72 -19.52 -12.84
N ALA A 352 -9.21 -19.22 -14.03
CA ALA A 352 -8.30 -18.12 -14.28
C ALA A 352 -9.05 -16.94 -14.90
N ASN A 353 -9.22 -15.88 -14.13
CA ASN A 353 -9.88 -14.65 -14.56
C ASN A 353 -8.82 -13.56 -14.72
N ILE A 354 -8.30 -13.42 -15.96
CA ILE A 354 -7.24 -12.50 -16.31
C ILE A 354 -7.88 -11.15 -16.65
N MET A 355 -8.20 -10.40 -15.62
CA MET A 355 -8.90 -9.13 -15.71
C MET A 355 -8.80 -8.34 -14.42
N PHE A 356 -9.30 -7.12 -14.44
CA PHE A 356 -9.58 -6.31 -13.24
C PHE A 356 -11.10 -6.25 -13.05
N ASP A 357 -11.59 -6.70 -11.91
CA ASP A 357 -13.02 -6.73 -11.59
C ASP A 357 -13.22 -6.59 -10.08
N VAL A 358 -13.70 -5.43 -9.65
CA VAL A 358 -13.92 -5.10 -8.23
C VAL A 358 -14.99 -5.99 -7.61
N GLN A 359 -16.06 -6.29 -8.32
CA GLN A 359 -17.13 -7.15 -7.84
C GLN A 359 -16.65 -8.58 -7.62
N LEU A 360 -15.92 -9.13 -8.59
CA LEU A 360 -15.36 -10.47 -8.47
C LEU A 360 -14.34 -10.56 -7.34
N ALA A 361 -13.53 -9.52 -7.13
CA ALA A 361 -12.60 -9.46 -6.01
C ALA A 361 -13.33 -9.62 -4.66
N GLN A 362 -14.40 -8.87 -4.43
CA GLN A 362 -15.20 -8.96 -3.20
C GLN A 362 -15.82 -10.33 -3.04
N GLU A 363 -16.33 -10.90 -4.12
CA GLU A 363 -16.90 -12.26 -4.09
C GLU A 363 -15.84 -13.31 -3.75
N ILE A 364 -14.61 -13.16 -4.24
CA ILE A 364 -13.48 -14.05 -3.90
C ILE A 364 -13.11 -13.93 -2.42
N TYR A 365 -13.02 -12.73 -1.87
CA TYR A 365 -12.79 -12.55 -0.43
C TYR A 365 -13.88 -13.21 0.41
N ALA A 366 -15.14 -13.06 0.02
CA ALA A 366 -16.27 -13.59 0.76
C ALA A 366 -16.42 -15.12 0.65
N ALA A 367 -16.13 -15.68 -0.52
CA ALA A 367 -16.45 -17.07 -0.85
C ALA A 367 -15.29 -18.03 -0.60
N SER A 368 -14.05 -17.58 -0.65
CA SER A 368 -12.89 -18.44 -0.53
C SER A 368 -12.70 -18.95 0.91
N ASP A 369 -12.09 -20.11 1.03
CA ASP A 369 -11.69 -20.69 2.32
C ASP A 369 -10.30 -20.25 2.70
N VAL A 370 -9.39 -20.19 1.72
CA VAL A 370 -7.99 -19.79 1.87
C VAL A 370 -7.68 -18.68 0.86
N PHE A 371 -6.91 -17.69 1.29
CA PHE A 371 -6.40 -16.64 0.43
C PHE A 371 -4.90 -16.80 0.26
N LEU A 372 -4.44 -17.11 -0.95
CA LEU A 372 -3.05 -17.40 -1.23
C LEU A 372 -2.27 -16.12 -1.52
N MET A 373 -1.24 -15.84 -0.72
CA MET A 373 -0.42 -14.63 -0.82
C MET A 373 1.06 -14.94 -0.54
N PRO A 374 1.75 -15.64 -1.48
CA PRO A 374 3.11 -16.13 -1.28
C PRO A 374 4.17 -15.09 -1.69
N SER A 375 3.96 -13.84 -1.34
CA SER A 375 4.81 -12.74 -1.75
C SER A 375 6.27 -12.93 -1.34
N ARG A 376 7.20 -12.62 -2.26
CA ARG A 376 8.64 -12.64 -2.02
C ARG A 376 9.03 -11.57 -1.01
N PHE A 377 8.48 -10.37 -1.18
CA PHE A 377 8.47 -9.32 -0.17
C PHE A 377 7.12 -8.59 -0.19
N GLU A 378 6.69 -8.13 0.97
CA GLU A 378 5.40 -7.43 1.13
C GLU A 378 5.54 -6.42 2.27
N PRO A 379 5.74 -5.13 1.97
CA PRO A 379 5.91 -4.11 3.01
C PRO A 379 4.79 -4.11 4.04
N CYS A 380 3.55 -4.10 3.63
CA CYS A 380 2.39 -4.26 4.50
C CYS A 380 1.48 -5.38 4.01
N GLY A 381 0.96 -5.24 2.80
CA GLY A 381 -0.15 -6.03 2.29
C GLY A 381 -1.47 -5.59 2.91
N LEU A 382 -2.50 -5.50 2.08
CA LEU A 382 -3.85 -5.17 2.52
C LEU A 382 -4.79 -6.35 2.32
N SER A 383 -4.57 -7.13 1.26
CA SER A 383 -5.46 -8.23 0.86
C SER A 383 -5.61 -9.31 1.92
N GLN A 384 -4.57 -9.61 2.69
CA GLN A 384 -4.66 -10.58 3.79
C GLN A 384 -5.57 -10.07 4.92
N MET A 385 -5.55 -8.77 5.22
CA MET A 385 -6.44 -8.18 6.22
C MET A 385 -7.88 -8.15 5.71
N MET A 386 -8.08 -7.84 4.43
CA MET A 386 -9.39 -7.92 3.77
C MET A 386 -9.93 -9.36 3.81
N ALA A 387 -9.11 -10.33 3.45
CA ALA A 387 -9.49 -11.74 3.49
C ALA A 387 -9.90 -12.18 4.91
N MET A 388 -9.10 -11.86 5.92
CA MET A 388 -9.44 -12.18 7.32
C MET A 388 -10.75 -11.56 7.77
N ARG A 389 -11.03 -10.34 7.34
CA ARG A 389 -12.29 -9.65 7.63
C ARG A 389 -13.51 -10.44 7.13
N TYR A 390 -13.35 -11.17 6.03
CA TYR A 390 -14.40 -12.04 5.44
C TYR A 390 -14.29 -13.51 5.87
N GLY A 391 -13.48 -13.82 6.88
CA GLY A 391 -13.33 -15.20 7.36
C GLY A 391 -12.57 -16.12 6.40
N THR A 392 -11.86 -15.56 5.45
CA THR A 392 -10.99 -16.27 4.51
C THR A 392 -9.58 -16.30 5.08
N LEU A 393 -9.00 -17.48 5.29
CA LEU A 393 -7.75 -17.63 5.99
C LEU A 393 -6.57 -17.41 5.05
N PRO A 394 -5.69 -16.42 5.31
CA PRO A 394 -4.50 -16.21 4.51
C PRO A 394 -3.52 -17.37 4.62
N LEU A 395 -2.90 -17.75 3.50
CA LEU A 395 -1.74 -18.61 3.44
C LEU A 395 -0.61 -17.81 2.81
N VAL A 396 0.41 -17.49 3.59
CA VAL A 396 1.38 -16.45 3.27
C VAL A 396 2.83 -16.92 3.42
N HIS A 397 3.73 -16.30 2.66
CA HIS A 397 5.15 -16.29 2.99
C HIS A 397 5.38 -15.29 4.13
N GLU A 398 6.12 -15.70 5.16
CA GLU A 398 6.35 -14.90 6.38
C GLU A 398 7.33 -13.75 6.14
N VAL A 399 6.88 -12.69 5.48
CA VAL A 399 7.68 -11.50 5.23
C VAL A 399 6.87 -10.24 5.51
N GLY A 400 7.55 -9.19 5.93
CA GLY A 400 6.99 -7.86 6.11
C GLY A 400 5.68 -7.83 6.88
N GLY A 401 4.69 -7.13 6.34
CA GLY A 401 3.37 -7.03 6.95
C GLY A 401 2.59 -8.34 7.03
N LEU A 402 2.92 -9.31 6.18
CA LEU A 402 2.31 -10.64 6.27
C LEU A 402 2.69 -11.35 7.56
N ARG A 403 3.95 -11.23 8.00
CA ARG A 403 4.39 -11.74 9.30
C ARG A 403 3.66 -11.06 10.45
N ASP A 404 3.46 -9.75 10.36
CA ASP A 404 2.89 -8.95 11.45
C ASP A 404 1.37 -9.09 11.57
N THR A 405 0.68 -9.46 10.51
CA THR A 405 -0.79 -9.49 10.47
C THR A 405 -1.39 -10.89 10.46
N VAL A 406 -0.65 -11.91 10.04
CA VAL A 406 -1.13 -13.30 9.97
C VAL A 406 -0.44 -14.13 11.04
N GLN A 407 -1.23 -14.63 11.99
CA GLN A 407 -0.76 -15.57 13.01
C GLN A 407 -0.90 -17.00 12.47
N ALA A 408 0.21 -17.69 12.35
CA ALA A 408 0.22 -19.07 11.85
C ALA A 408 -0.58 -20.01 12.76
N TYR A 409 -1.31 -20.93 12.13
CA TYR A 409 -2.02 -22.00 12.84
C TYR A 409 -1.08 -22.78 13.78
N ASN A 410 -1.46 -22.91 15.03
CA ASN A 410 -0.76 -23.70 16.03
C ASN A 410 -1.49 -25.03 16.21
N VAL A 411 -0.85 -26.11 15.81
CA VAL A 411 -1.42 -27.46 15.88
C VAL A 411 -1.68 -27.94 17.32
N ILE A 412 -1.00 -27.35 18.31
CA ILE A 412 -1.09 -27.77 19.73
C ILE A 412 -2.37 -27.24 20.37
N ASP A 413 -2.69 -25.95 20.17
CA ASP A 413 -3.83 -25.29 20.82
C ASP A 413 -4.94 -24.87 19.84
N GLY A 414 -4.74 -25.03 18.53
CA GLY A 414 -5.71 -24.66 17.50
C GLY A 414 -5.84 -23.16 17.24
N SER A 415 -4.98 -22.34 17.85
CA SER A 415 -5.00 -20.88 17.67
C SER A 415 -4.41 -20.47 16.33
N GLY A 416 -4.70 -19.24 15.93
CA GLY A 416 -4.17 -18.64 14.72
C GLY A 416 -5.23 -17.97 13.85
N THR A 417 -4.77 -17.32 12.79
CA THR A 417 -5.63 -16.60 11.83
C THR A 417 -5.36 -17.00 10.38
N GLY A 418 -4.45 -17.95 10.16
CA GLY A 418 -4.08 -18.39 8.83
C GLY A 418 -2.94 -19.41 8.86
N PHE A 419 -2.25 -19.51 7.74
CA PHE A 419 -1.14 -20.43 7.52
C PHE A 419 0.04 -19.70 6.96
N SER A 420 1.25 -20.14 7.27
CA SER A 420 2.47 -19.48 6.78
C SER A 420 3.62 -20.46 6.58
N PHE A 421 4.59 -20.03 5.79
CA PHE A 421 5.88 -20.69 5.61
C PHE A 421 6.97 -19.63 5.53
N ASN A 422 8.19 -19.97 5.94
CA ASN A 422 9.28 -19.01 6.10
C ASN A 422 10.34 -19.06 5.00
N ASN A 423 10.24 -19.98 4.07
CA ASN A 423 11.18 -20.13 2.95
C ASN A 423 10.39 -20.23 1.65
N LEU A 424 10.55 -19.26 0.76
CA LEU A 424 9.81 -19.23 -0.51
C LEU A 424 10.38 -20.26 -1.48
N SER A 425 9.78 -21.44 -1.46
CA SER A 425 10.08 -22.56 -2.36
C SER A 425 8.83 -23.38 -2.63
N GLY A 426 8.86 -24.16 -3.70
CA GLY A 426 7.77 -25.09 -4.02
C GLY A 426 7.49 -26.09 -2.92
N TYR A 427 8.53 -26.61 -2.28
CA TYR A 427 8.41 -27.54 -1.17
C TYR A 427 7.61 -26.94 0.00
N TRP A 428 7.99 -25.75 0.45
CA TRP A 428 7.33 -25.11 1.61
C TRP A 428 5.94 -24.57 1.28
N LEU A 429 5.72 -24.12 0.06
CA LEU A 429 4.38 -23.77 -0.43
C LEU A 429 3.45 -25.00 -0.37
N ASN A 430 3.87 -26.13 -0.90
CA ASN A 430 3.10 -27.37 -0.86
C ASN A 430 2.86 -27.86 0.57
N TRP A 431 3.88 -27.75 1.44
CA TRP A 431 3.75 -28.10 2.86
C TRP A 431 2.63 -27.27 3.54
N ALA A 432 2.61 -25.96 3.30
CA ALA A 432 1.60 -25.06 3.89
C ALA A 432 0.20 -25.36 3.34
N VAL A 433 0.09 -25.64 2.03
CA VAL A 433 -1.18 -26.03 1.41
C VAL A 433 -1.68 -27.35 1.99
N ASP A 434 -0.81 -28.33 2.19
CA ASP A 434 -1.16 -29.63 2.81
C ASP A 434 -1.62 -29.44 4.25
N GLN A 435 -1.02 -28.53 5.01
CA GLN A 435 -1.44 -28.21 6.38
C GLN A 435 -2.87 -27.64 6.38
N ALA A 436 -3.14 -26.66 5.52
CA ALA A 436 -4.47 -26.07 5.38
C ALA A 436 -5.51 -27.10 4.95
N LEU A 437 -5.18 -27.95 3.96
CA LEU A 437 -6.04 -29.01 3.47
C LEU A 437 -6.37 -30.04 4.57
N THR A 438 -5.37 -30.42 5.36
CA THR A 438 -5.55 -31.36 6.48
C THR A 438 -6.50 -30.81 7.54
N VAL A 439 -6.32 -29.57 7.97
CA VAL A 439 -7.23 -28.92 8.94
C VAL A 439 -8.64 -28.80 8.38
N TYR A 440 -8.77 -28.32 7.14
CA TYR A 440 -10.08 -28.16 6.49
C TYR A 440 -10.84 -29.49 6.39
N THR A 441 -10.14 -30.56 6.04
CA THR A 441 -10.76 -31.88 5.81
C THR A 441 -11.06 -32.63 7.11
N HIS A 442 -10.18 -32.56 8.10
CA HIS A 442 -10.20 -33.45 9.28
C HIS A 442 -10.56 -32.76 10.59
N ASP A 443 -10.50 -31.43 10.66
CA ASP A 443 -10.77 -30.67 11.90
C ASP A 443 -11.57 -29.40 11.62
N LYS A 444 -12.84 -29.56 11.34
CA LYS A 444 -13.74 -28.42 11.07
C LYS A 444 -13.88 -27.49 12.26
N ASN A 445 -13.80 -27.98 13.48
CA ASN A 445 -13.88 -27.12 14.66
C ASN A 445 -12.67 -26.18 14.76
N ALA A 446 -11.47 -26.71 14.49
CA ALA A 446 -10.27 -25.89 14.40
C ALA A 446 -10.40 -24.85 13.28
N TRP A 447 -10.92 -25.24 12.11
CA TRP A 447 -11.15 -24.33 10.98
C TRP A 447 -12.07 -23.17 11.36
N TYR A 448 -13.23 -23.46 11.95
CA TYR A 448 -14.17 -22.42 12.40
C TYR A 448 -13.55 -21.54 13.50
N GLY A 449 -12.72 -22.09 14.36
CA GLY A 449 -11.97 -21.34 15.37
C GLY A 449 -11.02 -20.33 14.73
N LEU A 450 -10.26 -20.74 13.70
CA LEU A 450 -9.38 -19.87 12.94
C LEU A 450 -10.17 -18.76 12.24
N GLN A 451 -11.29 -19.07 11.61
CA GLN A 451 -12.14 -18.06 10.95
C GLN A 451 -12.67 -17.02 11.92
N ARG A 452 -13.16 -17.43 13.09
CA ARG A 452 -13.66 -16.52 14.12
C ARG A 452 -12.54 -15.65 14.66
N GLU A 453 -11.37 -16.20 14.91
CA GLU A 453 -10.22 -15.43 15.38
C GLU A 453 -9.77 -14.41 14.33
N ALA A 454 -9.68 -14.82 13.05
CA ALA A 454 -9.35 -13.93 11.94
C ALA A 454 -10.34 -12.76 11.83
N MET A 455 -11.64 -13.04 11.87
CA MET A 455 -12.69 -12.00 11.79
C MET A 455 -12.73 -11.09 13.01
N SER A 456 -12.22 -11.50 14.14
CA SER A 456 -12.17 -10.71 15.39
C SER A 456 -11.01 -9.73 15.43
N ARG A 457 -10.04 -9.83 14.55
CA ARG A 457 -8.87 -8.93 14.52
C ARG A 457 -9.28 -7.51 14.15
N ASP A 458 -8.74 -6.56 14.88
CA ASP A 458 -8.96 -5.13 14.60
C ASP A 458 -7.88 -4.62 13.63
N PHE A 459 -8.26 -4.50 12.37
CA PHE A 459 -7.45 -3.88 11.31
C PHE A 459 -7.98 -2.50 10.91
N SER A 460 -8.76 -1.84 11.76
CA SER A 460 -9.31 -0.52 11.47
C SER A 460 -8.24 0.56 11.41
N TRP A 461 -8.51 1.61 10.64
CA TRP A 461 -7.70 2.81 10.65
C TRP A 461 -7.78 3.58 11.96
N ASP A 462 -8.80 3.39 12.76
CA ASP A 462 -8.88 4.01 14.09
C ASP A 462 -7.70 3.59 14.98
N THR A 463 -7.38 2.29 14.99
CA THR A 463 -6.24 1.76 15.72
C THR A 463 -4.92 2.18 15.08
N ALA A 464 -4.77 2.03 13.74
CA ALA A 464 -3.55 2.41 13.03
C ALA A 464 -3.24 3.91 13.17
N SER A 465 -4.25 4.76 13.05
CA SER A 465 -4.06 6.22 13.16
C SER A 465 -3.66 6.67 14.56
N GLN A 466 -4.02 5.92 15.60
CA GLN A 466 -3.57 6.23 16.95
C GLN A 466 -2.05 6.12 17.10
N HIS A 467 -1.44 5.13 16.47
CA HIS A 467 0.03 5.01 16.44
C HIS A 467 0.70 6.22 15.79
N TYR A 468 0.12 6.73 14.71
CA TYR A 468 0.62 7.96 14.07
C TYR A 468 0.41 9.18 14.96
N ALA A 469 -0.75 9.32 15.60
CA ALA A 469 -1.01 10.43 16.54
C ALA A 469 -0.01 10.43 17.69
N ASP A 470 0.30 9.27 18.25
CA ASP A 470 1.30 9.12 19.32
C ASP A 470 2.71 9.50 18.82
N LEU A 471 3.06 9.09 17.59
CA LEU A 471 4.32 9.47 16.96
C LEU A 471 4.45 10.99 16.83
N TYR A 472 3.42 11.65 16.32
CA TYR A 472 3.43 13.11 16.14
C TYR A 472 3.57 13.85 17.48
N GLN A 473 2.95 13.35 18.54
CA GLN A 473 3.08 13.94 19.86
C GLN A 473 4.48 13.79 20.45
N SER A 474 5.24 12.81 19.99
CA SER A 474 6.62 12.59 20.44
C SER A 474 7.64 13.56 19.78
N LEU A 475 7.21 14.38 18.81
CA LEU A 475 8.05 15.34 18.09
C LEU A 475 7.97 16.73 18.69
#